data_526a62b186fe8393e703d7241fba1b4b
#
_entry.id   526a62b186fe8393e703d7241fba1b4b
#
_cell.length_a   1.000
_cell.length_b   1.000
_cell.length_c   1.000
_cell.angle_alpha   90.00
_cell.angle_beta   90.00
_cell.angle_gamma   90.00
#
_symmetry.space_group_name_H-M   'P 1'
#
loop_
_entity.id
_entity.type
_entity.pdbx_description
1 polymer ?
#
loop_
_entity_poly.entity_id
_entity_poly.type
_entity_poly.pdbx_seq_one_letter_code
_entity_poly.pdbx_strand_id
1 'polypeptide(L)'
;DSAGNIKKIICSYDPKSKSGSGSPESLRKVKGTIHWVDKNNHEKISINIYDKLFDIETPDDIDSGEYKSQINKNSLMVVENACAESSIKNAEFDKYYQFQRKGYFKLDSKNSKKIFNRTVTLRDNTRY
;
A
#
# COMPACT_ATOMS: atom_id res chain seq x y z
N ASP A 1 -5.88 -21.74 -20.47
CA ASP A 1 -5.36 -22.82 -21.31
C ASP A 1 -5.71 -24.19 -20.71
N SER A 2 -5.35 -25.25 -21.42
CA SER A 2 -5.63 -26.64 -20.97
C SER A 2 -4.96 -27.00 -19.63
N ALA A 3 -3.96 -26.23 -19.19
CA ALA A 3 -3.28 -26.40 -17.90
C ALA A 3 -3.90 -25.55 -16.77
N GLY A 4 -5.02 -24.88 -17.01
CA GLY A 4 -5.69 -24.03 -16.03
C GLY A 4 -5.07 -22.64 -15.86
N ASN A 5 -4.06 -22.26 -16.65
CA ASN A 5 -3.44 -20.94 -16.58
C ASN A 5 -4.27 -19.89 -17.31
N ILE A 6 -4.47 -18.72 -16.68
CA ILE A 6 -5.17 -17.59 -17.29
C ILE A 6 -4.26 -16.95 -18.34
N LYS A 7 -4.64 -16.99 -19.60
CA LYS A 7 -3.92 -16.32 -20.71
C LYS A 7 -4.46 -14.92 -20.99
N LYS A 8 -5.74 -14.69 -20.80
CA LYS A 8 -6.41 -13.44 -21.15
C LYS A 8 -7.64 -13.23 -20.29
N ILE A 9 -7.82 -12.03 -19.81
CA ILE A 9 -9.04 -11.58 -19.15
C ILE A 9 -9.73 -10.61 -20.12
N ILE A 10 -10.96 -10.91 -20.49
CA ILE A 10 -11.76 -10.05 -21.35
C ILE A 10 -12.68 -9.23 -20.45
N CYS A 11 -12.58 -7.90 -20.55
CA CYS A 11 -13.35 -6.97 -19.76
C CYS A 11 -14.16 -6.03 -20.65
N SER A 12 -15.32 -5.60 -20.18
CA SER A 12 -16.08 -4.49 -20.74
C SER A 12 -15.97 -3.29 -19.81
N TYR A 13 -15.87 -2.10 -20.38
CA TYR A 13 -15.86 -0.84 -19.63
C TYR A 13 -17.26 -0.25 -19.59
N ASP A 14 -17.74 0.05 -18.38
CA ASP A 14 -19.01 0.71 -18.15
C ASP A 14 -18.76 2.11 -17.54
N PRO A 15 -18.74 3.18 -18.37
CA PRO A 15 -18.42 4.54 -17.91
C PRO A 15 -19.47 5.10 -16.95
N LYS A 16 -20.70 4.59 -16.98
CA LYS A 16 -21.78 5.04 -16.09
C LYS A 16 -21.64 4.49 -14.67
N SER A 17 -20.85 3.44 -14.47
CA SER A 17 -20.66 2.82 -13.15
C SER A 17 -19.68 3.57 -12.24
N LYS A 18 -19.14 4.72 -12.67
CA LYS A 18 -18.20 5.52 -11.87
C LYS A 18 -18.83 5.91 -10.53
N SER A 19 -18.18 5.53 -9.43
CA SER A 19 -18.61 5.86 -8.08
C SER A 19 -18.74 7.38 -7.90
N GLY A 20 -19.83 7.83 -7.28
CA GLY A 20 -20.10 9.26 -7.06
C GLY A 20 -20.64 10.01 -8.29
N SER A 21 -20.91 9.35 -9.42
CA SER A 21 -21.49 9.99 -10.60
C SER A 21 -22.98 10.31 -10.47
N GLY A 22 -23.68 9.70 -9.50
CA GLY A 22 -25.14 9.84 -9.34
C GLY A 22 -25.97 9.01 -10.33
N SER A 23 -25.33 8.27 -11.23
CA SER A 23 -26.06 7.40 -12.18
C SER A 23 -26.62 6.17 -11.46
N PRO A 24 -27.75 5.58 -11.93
CA PRO A 24 -28.29 4.34 -11.38
C PRO A 24 -27.26 3.19 -11.39
N GLU A 25 -26.42 3.13 -12.42
CA GLU A 25 -25.36 2.13 -12.55
C GLU A 25 -24.26 2.28 -11.49
N SER A 26 -24.03 3.50 -10.99
CA SER A 26 -23.05 3.76 -9.91
C SER A 26 -23.50 3.23 -8.56
N LEU A 27 -24.80 2.98 -8.39
CA LEU A 27 -25.39 2.41 -7.16
C LEU A 27 -25.40 0.87 -7.17
N ARG A 28 -24.99 0.26 -8.27
CA ARG A 28 -24.97 -1.20 -8.41
C ARG A 28 -24.04 -1.83 -7.37
N LYS A 29 -24.55 -2.77 -6.57
CA LYS A 29 -23.74 -3.55 -5.63
C LYS A 29 -22.83 -4.51 -6.39
N VAL A 30 -21.53 -4.45 -6.13
CA VAL A 30 -20.52 -5.34 -6.69
C VAL A 30 -19.92 -6.20 -5.59
N LYS A 31 -19.57 -7.46 -5.92
CA LYS A 31 -18.99 -8.40 -4.94
C LYS A 31 -17.56 -8.03 -4.51
N GLY A 32 -16.87 -7.28 -5.30
CA GLY A 32 -15.52 -6.86 -5.01
C GLY A 32 -15.09 -5.65 -5.84
N THR A 33 -14.12 -4.94 -5.34
CA THR A 33 -13.50 -3.79 -6.02
C THR A 33 -11.99 -4.01 -6.01
N ILE A 34 -11.37 -3.88 -7.16
CA ILE A 34 -9.91 -3.94 -7.31
C ILE A 34 -9.37 -2.54 -7.64
N HIS A 35 -8.15 -2.28 -7.24
CA HIS A 35 -7.38 -1.14 -7.73
C HIS A 35 -6.42 -1.62 -8.81
N TRP A 36 -6.25 -0.82 -9.85
CA TRP A 36 -5.35 -1.11 -10.96
C TRP A 36 -4.67 0.17 -11.43
N VAL A 37 -3.53 0.03 -12.07
CA VAL A 37 -2.80 1.12 -12.73
C VAL A 37 -2.49 0.74 -14.18
N ASP A 38 -2.37 1.73 -15.04
CA ASP A 38 -2.05 1.50 -16.45
C ASP A 38 -0.64 0.93 -16.58
N LYS A 39 -0.50 -0.17 -17.31
CA LYS A 39 0.79 -0.82 -17.58
C LYS A 39 1.78 0.10 -18.31
N ASN A 40 1.30 0.97 -19.17
CA ASN A 40 2.12 1.84 -20.02
C ASN A 40 2.26 3.26 -19.43
N ASN A 41 1.46 3.62 -18.42
CA ASN A 41 1.45 4.94 -17.81
C ASN A 41 1.37 4.84 -16.29
N HIS A 42 2.46 4.39 -15.68
CA HIS A 42 2.61 4.32 -14.23
C HIS A 42 4.00 4.77 -13.80
N GLU A 43 4.13 5.11 -12.53
CA GLU A 43 5.41 5.38 -11.89
C GLU A 43 5.84 4.19 -11.04
N LYS A 44 7.14 3.89 -11.09
CA LYS A 44 7.74 2.93 -10.15
C LYS A 44 8.21 3.66 -8.90
N ILE A 45 7.74 3.18 -7.76
CA ILE A 45 8.07 3.73 -6.44
C ILE A 45 8.55 2.61 -5.52
N SER A 46 9.23 2.98 -4.45
CA SER A 46 9.52 2.07 -3.34
C SER A 46 8.64 2.40 -2.15
N ILE A 47 8.25 1.40 -1.40
CA ILE A 47 7.38 1.55 -0.24
C ILE A 47 8.03 0.89 0.97
N ASN A 48 8.14 1.64 2.06
CA ASN A 48 8.52 1.12 3.37
C ASN A 48 7.25 0.86 4.19
N ILE A 49 7.17 -0.35 4.71
CA ILE A 49 6.10 -0.78 5.61
C ILE A 49 6.76 -1.15 6.92
N TYR A 50 6.47 -0.35 7.95
CA TYR A 50 7.02 -0.57 9.29
C TYR A 50 6.06 -1.39 10.12
N ASP A 51 6.62 -2.24 10.98
CA ASP A 51 5.95 -3.00 12.01
C ASP A 51 6.63 -2.73 13.37
N LYS A 52 6.19 -3.41 14.42
CA LYS A 52 6.79 -3.31 15.75
C LYS A 52 8.29 -3.58 15.68
N LEU A 53 9.08 -2.76 16.36
CA LEU A 53 10.54 -2.91 16.39
C LEU A 53 10.97 -4.12 17.23
N PHE A 54 10.20 -4.43 18.27
CA PHE A 54 10.46 -5.55 19.17
C PHE A 54 9.31 -6.56 19.12
N ASP A 55 9.64 -7.82 19.33
CA ASP A 55 8.68 -8.93 19.41
C ASP A 55 7.97 -9.00 20.77
N ILE A 56 8.41 -8.19 21.74
CA ILE A 56 7.86 -8.09 23.11
C ILE A 56 7.28 -6.71 23.37
N GLU A 57 6.39 -6.62 24.38
CA GLU A 57 5.69 -5.38 24.72
C GLU A 57 6.56 -4.42 25.53
N THR A 58 7.41 -4.95 26.42
CA THR A 58 8.23 -4.17 27.37
C THR A 58 9.72 -4.48 27.19
N PRO A 59 10.37 -3.98 26.14
CA PRO A 59 11.78 -4.25 25.89
C PRO A 59 12.70 -3.67 26.98
N ASP A 60 12.25 -2.68 27.75
CA ASP A 60 13.00 -2.03 28.82
C ASP A 60 13.10 -2.89 30.11
N ASP A 61 12.24 -3.89 30.24
CA ASP A 61 12.24 -4.82 31.38
C ASP A 61 13.30 -5.94 31.27
N ILE A 62 14.05 -5.96 30.16
CA ILE A 62 15.10 -6.96 29.93
C ILE A 62 16.44 -6.39 30.38
N ASP A 63 17.20 -7.20 31.11
CA ASP A 63 18.55 -6.90 31.55
C ASP A 63 19.43 -6.40 30.39
N SER A 64 20.28 -5.41 30.70
CA SER A 64 21.07 -4.65 29.74
C SER A 64 21.90 -5.56 28.81
N GLY A 65 21.50 -5.62 27.55
CA GLY A 65 22.21 -6.34 26.49
C GLY A 65 21.38 -7.37 25.74
N GLU A 66 20.32 -7.93 26.36
CA GLU A 66 19.48 -8.95 25.71
C GLU A 66 18.35 -8.39 24.82
N TYR A 67 17.99 -7.09 24.97
CA TYR A 67 16.95 -6.45 24.14
C TYR A 67 17.22 -6.58 22.64
N LYS A 68 18.48 -6.69 22.23
CA LYS A 68 18.86 -6.86 20.82
C LYS A 68 18.40 -8.20 20.25
N SER A 69 18.26 -9.23 21.09
CA SER A 69 17.76 -10.53 20.69
C SER A 69 16.25 -10.50 20.39
N GLN A 70 15.56 -9.49 20.93
CA GLN A 70 14.11 -9.31 20.80
C GLN A 70 13.73 -8.38 19.64
N ILE A 71 14.71 -7.96 18.83
CA ILE A 71 14.44 -7.13 17.66
C ILE A 71 13.70 -7.96 16.61
N ASN A 72 12.52 -7.47 16.23
CA ASN A 72 11.74 -8.03 15.14
C ASN A 72 12.49 -7.84 13.81
N LYS A 73 12.99 -8.92 13.26
CA LYS A 73 13.72 -8.91 11.98
C LYS A 73 12.87 -8.47 10.80
N ASN A 74 11.54 -8.52 10.94
CA ASN A 74 10.56 -8.10 9.95
C ASN A 74 9.97 -6.70 10.24
N SER A 75 10.58 -5.94 11.16
CA SER A 75 10.12 -4.59 11.54
C SER A 75 10.08 -3.60 10.37
N LEU A 76 10.79 -3.88 9.28
CA LEU A 76 10.76 -3.11 8.04
C LEU A 76 10.62 -4.06 6.85
N MET A 77 9.54 -3.91 6.11
CA MET A 77 9.36 -4.53 4.79
C MET A 77 9.52 -3.46 3.71
N VAL A 78 10.42 -3.70 2.76
CA VAL A 78 10.62 -2.83 1.61
C VAL A 78 9.98 -3.48 0.38
N VAL A 79 9.02 -2.81 -0.22
CA VAL A 79 8.42 -3.20 -1.51
C VAL A 79 9.06 -2.35 -2.59
N GLU A 80 9.95 -2.93 -3.36
CA GLU A 80 10.58 -2.25 -4.48
C GLU A 80 9.74 -2.37 -5.76
N ASN A 81 9.88 -1.37 -6.64
CA ASN A 81 9.22 -1.34 -7.95
C ASN A 81 7.69 -1.47 -7.90
N ALA A 82 7.05 -1.01 -6.83
CA ALA A 82 5.60 -0.91 -6.79
C ALA A 82 5.12 0.06 -7.87
N CYS A 83 4.04 -0.32 -8.56
CA CYS A 83 3.45 0.52 -9.60
C CYS A 83 2.38 1.44 -8.97
N ALA A 84 2.52 2.73 -9.20
CA ALA A 84 1.57 3.76 -8.78
C ALA A 84 1.07 4.57 -9.99
N GLU A 85 -0.06 5.25 -9.84
CA GLU A 85 -0.57 6.15 -10.87
C GLU A 85 0.47 7.22 -11.24
N SER A 86 0.52 7.61 -12.50
CA SER A 86 1.51 8.57 -13.03
C SER A 86 1.49 9.94 -12.33
N SER A 87 0.36 10.33 -11.74
CA SER A 87 0.22 11.56 -10.95
C SER A 87 1.17 11.63 -9.75
N ILE A 88 1.61 10.47 -9.23
CA ILE A 88 2.52 10.39 -8.07
C ILE A 88 3.92 10.97 -8.36
N LYS A 89 4.26 11.17 -9.62
CA LYS A 89 5.51 11.85 -10.00
C LYS A 89 5.64 13.26 -9.40
N ASN A 90 4.50 13.91 -9.15
CA ASN A 90 4.41 15.26 -8.59
C ASN A 90 4.18 15.24 -7.05
N ALA A 91 4.45 14.13 -6.38
CA ALA A 91 4.26 14.05 -4.93
C ALA A 91 5.16 15.03 -4.18
N GLU A 92 4.57 15.68 -3.16
CA GLU A 92 5.20 16.68 -2.30
C GLU A 92 5.51 16.06 -0.92
N PHE A 93 6.61 16.47 -0.29
CA PHE A 93 7.09 15.89 0.97
C PHE A 93 6.20 16.19 2.18
N ASP A 94 5.46 17.27 2.14
CA ASP A 94 4.61 17.73 3.24
C ASP A 94 3.18 17.18 3.16
N LYS A 95 2.86 16.44 2.10
CA LYS A 95 1.52 15.88 1.88
C LYS A 95 1.43 14.39 2.20
N TYR A 96 0.22 13.99 2.59
CA TYR A 96 -0.15 12.60 2.77
C TYR A 96 -0.95 12.11 1.57
N TYR A 97 -0.72 10.86 1.20
CA TYR A 97 -1.35 10.21 0.04
C TYR A 97 -2.08 8.97 0.50
N GLN A 98 -3.33 8.85 0.12
CA GLN A 98 -4.06 7.61 0.30
C GLN A 98 -3.80 6.70 -0.90
N PHE A 99 -3.08 5.61 -0.68
CA PHE A 99 -3.02 4.54 -1.67
C PHE A 99 -4.25 3.66 -1.47
N GLN A 100 -5.14 3.73 -2.45
CA GLN A 100 -6.46 3.12 -2.36
C GLN A 100 -6.36 1.65 -1.94
N ARG A 101 -7.09 1.25 -0.90
CA ARG A 101 -7.11 -0.08 -0.29
C ARG A 101 -5.79 -0.55 0.37
N LYS A 102 -4.80 0.32 0.49
CA LYS A 102 -3.47 -0.02 1.04
C LYS A 102 -3.13 0.75 2.31
N GLY A 103 -3.60 1.98 2.46
CA GLY A 103 -3.33 2.84 3.61
C GLY A 103 -2.98 4.26 3.23
N TYR A 104 -2.44 4.98 4.20
CA TYR A 104 -1.94 6.33 4.04
C TYR A 104 -0.42 6.33 4.03
N PHE A 105 0.15 7.14 3.17
CA PHE A 105 1.58 7.16 2.91
C PHE A 105 2.10 8.58 2.84
N LYS A 106 3.36 8.74 3.18
CA LYS A 106 4.09 10.00 3.07
C LYS A 106 5.39 9.77 2.33
N LEU A 107 5.74 10.70 1.43
CA LEU A 107 7.01 10.67 0.72
C LEU A 107 8.17 10.89 1.72
N ASP A 108 9.21 10.07 1.63
CA ASP A 108 10.41 10.22 2.45
C ASP A 108 11.26 11.39 1.95
N SER A 109 11.39 12.42 2.79
CA SER A 109 12.15 13.64 2.45
C SER A 109 13.66 13.45 2.40
N LYS A 110 14.18 12.35 2.96
CA LYS A 110 15.61 12.11 3.07
C LYS A 110 16.22 11.42 1.84
N ASN A 111 15.38 10.96 0.93
CA ASN A 111 15.81 10.19 -0.22
C ASN A 111 15.51 10.89 -1.54
N SER A 112 16.47 10.87 -2.46
CA SER A 112 16.29 11.32 -3.85
C SER A 112 15.39 10.37 -4.65
N LYS A 113 15.27 9.11 -4.22
CA LYS A 113 14.33 8.14 -4.79
C LYS A 113 12.93 8.36 -4.22
N LYS A 114 11.90 8.10 -5.01
CA LYS A 114 10.50 8.16 -4.54
C LYS A 114 10.19 6.96 -3.63
N ILE A 115 10.53 7.12 -2.36
CA ILE A 115 10.24 6.16 -1.30
C ILE A 115 9.05 6.69 -0.50
N PHE A 116 8.02 5.88 -0.33
CA PHE A 116 6.85 6.21 0.47
C PHE A 116 6.82 5.37 1.73
N ASN A 117 6.72 6.03 2.87
CA ASN A 117 6.54 5.38 4.17
C ASN A 117 5.06 5.23 4.47
N ARG A 118 4.58 4.02 4.76
CA ARG A 118 3.21 3.83 5.24
C ARG A 118 3.10 4.40 6.65
N THR A 119 2.18 5.35 6.83
CA THR A 119 1.94 6.01 8.12
C THR A 119 0.78 5.36 8.88
N VAL A 120 -0.31 5.04 8.19
CA VAL A 120 -1.52 4.47 8.80
C VAL A 120 -2.10 3.40 7.87
N THR A 121 -2.61 2.33 8.45
CA THR A 121 -3.41 1.30 7.76
C THR A 121 -4.85 1.78 7.58
N LEU A 122 -5.61 1.18 6.66
CA LEU A 122 -7.04 1.49 6.48
C LEU A 122 -7.93 0.85 7.56
N ARG A 123 -7.43 -0.17 8.23
CA ARG A 123 -8.10 -0.83 9.34
C ARG A 123 -7.13 -0.89 10.49
N ASP A 124 -7.61 -0.62 11.67
CA ASP A 124 -6.83 -0.85 12.87
C ASP A 124 -6.69 -2.37 13.06
N ASN A 125 -5.50 -2.87 12.85
CA ASN A 125 -5.14 -4.27 13.07
C ASN A 125 -4.34 -4.42 14.36
N THR A 126 -4.32 -3.40 15.21
CA THR A 126 -3.64 -3.46 16.50
C THR A 126 -4.37 -4.48 17.37
N ARG A 127 -3.92 -5.71 17.34
CA ARG A 127 -4.23 -6.69 18.36
C ARG A 127 -3.20 -6.47 19.47
N TYR A 128 -3.68 -5.96 20.58
CA TYR A 128 -2.95 -5.96 21.85
C TYR A 128 -2.88 -7.40 22.37
#